data_a71ef8f535ff63f5920cb6524dd36ad6
#
_entry.id   a71ef8f535ff63f5920cb6524dd36ad6
#
_cell.length_a   1.000
_cell.length_b   1.000
_cell.length_c   1.000
_cell.angle_alpha   90.00
_cell.angle_beta   90.00
_cell.angle_gamma   90.00
#
_symmetry.space_group_name_H-M   'P 1'
#
loop_
_entity.id
_entity.type
_entity.pdbx_description
1 polymer ?
#
loop_
_entity_poly.entity_id
_entity_poly.type
_entity_poly.pdbx_seq_one_letter_code
_entity_poly.pdbx_strand_id
1 'polypeptide(L)'
;ELVTRRGIRTLSPRHSEYKGVYEGSQTDRDLAYYNGCCLTSLLGPYCEVCFKMKGAAFLNKAQWLVNGFYEDLNKHGVGAFSELYDGDPPHEPHGAISSALSTAALLEVEYLKNKYKEE
;
A
#
# COMPACT_ATOMS: atom_id res chain seq x y z
N GLU A 1 12.65 -0.73 -3.52
CA GLU A 1 12.30 0.58 -4.11
C GLU A 1 10.80 0.85 -4.17
N LEU A 2 9.98 -0.14 -4.48
CA LEU A 2 8.53 0.04 -4.63
C LEU A 2 7.76 -0.08 -3.32
N VAL A 3 8.23 -0.90 -2.38
CA VAL A 3 7.53 -1.19 -1.13
C VAL A 3 7.73 -0.07 -0.12
N THR A 4 6.63 0.42 0.45
CA THR A 4 6.62 1.43 1.52
C THR A 4 5.76 0.96 2.70
N ARG A 5 5.71 1.74 3.77
CA ARG A 5 4.82 1.47 4.92
C ARG A 5 3.35 1.69 4.60
N ARG A 6 3.04 2.29 3.46
CA ARG A 6 1.66 2.61 3.04
C ARG A 6 1.28 1.95 1.72
N GLY A 7 1.93 0.86 1.36
CA GLY A 7 1.61 0.09 0.16
C GLY A 7 2.73 0.06 -0.87
N ILE A 8 2.36 -0.18 -2.10
CA ILE A 8 3.30 -0.39 -3.21
C ILE A 8 3.26 0.81 -4.14
N ARG A 9 4.42 1.42 -4.38
CA ARG A 9 4.55 2.51 -5.36
C ARG A 9 4.24 2.01 -6.75
N THR A 10 3.60 2.86 -7.53
CA THR A 10 3.28 2.57 -8.94
C THR A 10 4.46 2.78 -9.88
N LEU A 11 5.49 3.52 -9.42
CA LEU A 11 6.72 3.74 -10.17
C LEU A 11 7.89 3.91 -9.20
N SER A 12 9.09 3.50 -9.63
CA SER A 12 10.31 3.65 -8.83
C SER A 12 10.70 5.13 -8.68
N PRO A 13 11.13 5.57 -7.48
CA PRO A 13 11.65 6.93 -7.27
C PRO A 13 12.86 7.28 -8.13
N ARG A 14 13.51 6.30 -8.71
CA ARG A 14 14.66 6.50 -9.60
C ARG A 14 14.27 6.79 -11.04
N HIS A 15 13.00 6.60 -11.39
CA HIS A 15 12.52 6.87 -12.76
C HIS A 15 12.37 8.37 -12.97
N SER A 16 12.74 8.86 -14.18
CA SER A 16 12.71 10.29 -14.51
C SER A 16 11.31 10.91 -14.44
N GLU A 17 10.27 10.11 -14.64
CA GLU A 17 8.87 10.57 -14.60
C GLU A 17 8.20 10.36 -13.24
N TYR A 18 8.96 9.97 -12.21
CA TYR A 18 8.40 9.73 -10.87
C TYR A 18 7.75 10.98 -10.28
N LYS A 19 6.54 10.81 -9.79
CA LYS A 19 5.78 11.84 -9.07
C LYS A 19 5.26 11.25 -7.77
N GLY A 20 5.95 11.55 -6.68
CA GLY A 20 5.68 10.96 -5.36
C GLY A 20 4.61 11.66 -4.54
N VAL A 21 4.05 12.77 -5.01
CA VAL A 21 3.04 13.55 -4.28
C VAL A 21 1.80 13.73 -5.15
N TYR A 22 0.63 13.38 -4.57
CA TYR A 22 -0.67 13.49 -5.25
C TYR A 22 -1.27 14.87 -4.98
N GLU A 23 -0.93 15.82 -5.85
CA GLU A 23 -1.38 17.22 -5.71
C GLU A 23 -1.41 17.94 -7.07
N GLY A 24 -1.94 19.14 -7.08
CA GLY A 24 -1.97 20.00 -8.25
C GLY A 24 -3.24 19.85 -9.09
N SER A 25 -3.11 20.07 -10.41
CA SER A 25 -4.21 19.95 -11.35
C SER A 25 -4.69 18.50 -11.49
N GLN A 26 -5.81 18.30 -12.20
CA GLN A 26 -6.29 16.94 -12.47
C GLN A 26 -5.23 16.14 -13.24
N THR A 27 -4.57 16.74 -14.21
CA THR A 27 -3.49 16.09 -14.97
C THR A 27 -2.32 15.70 -14.07
N ASP A 28 -1.91 16.60 -13.17
CA ASP A 28 -0.82 16.33 -12.23
C ASP A 28 -1.16 15.18 -11.29
N ARG A 29 -2.41 15.16 -10.78
CA ARG A 29 -2.87 14.08 -9.91
C ARG A 29 -2.97 12.74 -10.64
N ASP A 30 -3.47 12.73 -11.88
CA ASP A 30 -3.55 11.53 -12.70
C ASP A 30 -2.16 10.96 -12.99
N LEU A 31 -1.19 11.83 -13.29
CA LEU A 31 0.19 11.41 -13.49
C LEU A 31 0.80 10.83 -12.21
N ALA A 32 0.57 11.47 -11.06
CA ALA A 32 1.05 10.96 -9.78
C ALA A 32 0.44 9.60 -9.42
N TYR A 33 -0.86 9.42 -9.69
CA TYR A 33 -1.57 8.16 -9.44
C TYR A 33 -0.87 6.96 -10.07
N TYR A 34 -0.44 7.10 -11.32
CA TYR A 34 0.18 6.01 -12.08
C TYR A 34 1.72 6.02 -12.05
N ASN A 35 2.34 7.09 -11.57
CA ASN A 35 3.78 7.30 -11.68
C ASN A 35 4.48 7.60 -10.35
N GLY A 36 3.99 7.07 -9.26
CA GLY A 36 4.72 7.25 -8.00
C GLY A 36 3.93 7.05 -6.72
N CYS A 37 2.63 7.34 -6.71
CA CYS A 37 1.81 7.11 -5.53
C CYS A 37 1.73 5.63 -5.15
N CYS A 38 1.51 5.37 -3.87
CA CYS A 38 1.33 4.02 -3.35
C CYS A 38 -0.14 3.62 -3.43
N LEU A 39 -0.43 2.47 -4.02
CA LEU A 39 -1.76 1.88 -4.02
C LEU A 39 -1.84 0.75 -3.01
N THR A 40 -2.77 0.86 -2.08
CA THR A 40 -3.00 -0.18 -1.06
C THR A 40 -3.48 -1.48 -1.70
N SER A 41 -4.30 -1.39 -2.75
CA SER A 41 -4.86 -2.57 -3.44
C SER A 41 -3.81 -3.50 -4.03
N LEU A 42 -2.59 -3.01 -4.29
CA LEU A 42 -1.49 -3.82 -4.79
C LEU A 42 -0.85 -4.70 -3.70
N LEU A 43 -1.15 -4.44 -2.45
CA LEU A 43 -0.53 -5.12 -1.32
C LEU A 43 -0.93 -6.60 -1.25
N GLY A 44 -2.19 -6.93 -1.54
CA GLY A 44 -2.68 -8.30 -1.53
C GLY A 44 -1.90 -9.19 -2.51
N PRO A 45 -1.91 -8.88 -3.82
CA PRO A 45 -1.15 -9.64 -4.81
C PRO A 45 0.35 -9.71 -4.52
N TYR A 46 0.93 -8.62 -4.05
CA TYR A 46 2.35 -8.59 -3.68
C TYR A 46 2.66 -9.59 -2.56
N CYS A 47 1.88 -9.57 -1.49
CA CYS A 47 2.07 -10.49 -0.37
C CYS A 47 1.83 -11.95 -0.78
N GLU A 48 0.85 -12.20 -1.65
CA GLU A 48 0.58 -13.54 -2.15
C GLU A 48 1.81 -14.12 -2.87
N VAL A 49 2.42 -13.35 -3.76
CA VAL A 49 3.64 -13.76 -4.47
C VAL A 49 4.78 -14.01 -3.47
N CYS A 50 4.98 -13.09 -2.53
CA CYS A 50 6.05 -13.23 -1.55
C CYS A 50 5.90 -14.46 -0.64
N PHE A 51 4.68 -14.76 -0.22
CA PHE A 51 4.40 -15.96 0.57
C PHE A 51 4.60 -17.24 -0.26
N LYS A 52 4.21 -17.25 -1.52
CA LYS A 52 4.45 -18.38 -2.41
C LYS A 52 5.94 -18.65 -2.62
N MET A 53 6.76 -17.60 -2.65
CA MET A 53 8.20 -17.72 -2.85
C MET A 53 8.97 -18.03 -1.56
N LYS A 54 8.56 -17.49 -0.44
CA LYS A 54 9.33 -17.51 0.82
C LYS A 54 8.66 -18.27 1.96
N GLY A 55 7.37 -18.61 1.82
CA GLY A 55 6.63 -19.28 2.88
C GLY A 55 6.61 -18.47 4.17
N ALA A 56 6.72 -19.16 5.31
CA ALA A 56 6.68 -18.54 6.64
C ALA A 56 7.79 -17.49 6.87
N ALA A 57 8.87 -17.52 6.11
CA ALA A 57 9.94 -16.53 6.22
C ALA A 57 9.48 -15.09 5.92
N PHE A 58 8.35 -14.93 5.21
CA PHE A 58 7.80 -13.62 4.90
C PHE A 58 6.87 -13.06 5.99
N LEU A 59 6.51 -13.83 7.01
CA LEU A 59 5.54 -13.42 8.04
C LEU A 59 5.90 -12.10 8.73
N ASN A 60 7.16 -11.92 9.13
CA ASN A 60 7.59 -10.69 9.80
C ASN A 60 7.46 -9.46 8.90
N LYS A 61 7.78 -9.60 7.61
CA LYS A 61 7.65 -8.51 6.64
C LYS A 61 6.18 -8.18 6.39
N ALA A 62 5.34 -9.20 6.27
CA ALA A 62 3.89 -9.01 6.12
C ALA A 62 3.30 -8.27 7.32
N GLN A 63 3.70 -8.63 8.53
CA GLN A 63 3.25 -7.95 9.75
C GLN A 63 3.71 -6.48 9.77
N TRP A 64 4.93 -6.21 9.36
CA TRP A 64 5.44 -4.84 9.25
C TRP A 64 4.60 -4.00 8.28
N LEU A 65 4.24 -4.57 7.13
CA LEU A 65 3.40 -3.89 6.14
C LEU A 65 2.01 -3.57 6.70
N VAL A 66 1.37 -4.52 7.36
CA VAL A 66 0.05 -4.33 7.97
C VAL A 66 0.10 -3.28 9.09
N ASN A 67 1.12 -3.31 9.94
CA ASN A 67 1.28 -2.34 11.02
C ASN A 67 1.37 -0.90 10.50
N GLY A 68 2.01 -0.71 9.33
CA GLY A 68 2.07 0.60 8.69
C GLY A 68 0.69 1.20 8.38
N PHE A 69 -0.29 0.36 8.06
CA PHE A 69 -1.67 0.79 7.80
C PHE A 69 -2.48 1.02 9.08
N TYR A 70 -2.25 0.23 10.12
CA TYR A 70 -2.95 0.43 11.39
C TYR A 70 -2.67 1.81 12.01
N GLU A 71 -1.49 2.35 11.79
CA GLU A 71 -1.15 3.71 12.22
C GLU A 71 -2.02 4.77 11.56
N ASP A 72 -2.63 4.47 10.41
CA ASP A 72 -3.42 5.41 9.62
C ASP A 72 -4.93 5.36 9.93
N LEU A 73 -5.40 4.40 10.71
CA LEU A 73 -6.83 4.19 10.95
C LEU A 73 -7.59 5.41 11.44
N ASN A 74 -6.92 6.34 12.11
CA ASN A 74 -7.52 7.52 12.71
C ASN A 74 -7.11 8.84 12.06
N LYS A 75 -6.40 8.79 10.91
CA LYS A 75 -5.85 9.99 10.28
C LYS A 75 -6.74 10.58 9.20
N HIS A 76 -7.15 9.77 8.23
CA HIS A 76 -7.89 10.25 7.06
C HIS A 76 -9.36 9.85 7.12
N GLY A 77 -9.67 8.62 7.43
CA GLY A 77 -11.02 8.14 7.68
C GLY A 77 -11.01 7.27 8.92
N VAL A 78 -11.81 7.61 9.94
CA VAL A 78 -11.80 6.89 11.22
C VAL A 78 -12.22 5.43 11.00
N GLY A 79 -11.32 4.50 11.31
CA GLY A 79 -11.55 3.06 11.16
C GLY A 79 -11.53 2.55 9.72
N ALA A 80 -10.98 3.32 8.77
CA ALA A 80 -10.96 2.95 7.35
C ALA A 80 -9.59 3.21 6.72
N PHE A 81 -9.34 2.60 5.57
CA PHE A 81 -8.10 2.75 4.82
C PHE A 81 -8.32 3.54 3.54
N SER A 82 -7.40 4.44 3.25
CA SER A 82 -7.46 5.29 2.05
C SER A 82 -7.13 4.51 0.78
N GLU A 83 -7.62 5.02 -0.35
CA GLU A 83 -7.38 4.43 -1.67
C GLU A 83 -5.90 4.44 -2.03
N LEU A 84 -5.24 5.57 -1.80
CA LEU A 84 -3.83 5.76 -2.15
C LEU A 84 -3.12 6.64 -1.13
N TYR A 85 -1.79 6.61 -1.19
CA TYR A 85 -0.91 7.41 -0.35
C TYR A 85 0.19 8.00 -1.23
N ASP A 86 0.76 9.13 -0.80
CA ASP A 86 1.93 9.67 -1.48
C ASP A 86 3.06 8.64 -1.51
N GLY A 87 3.78 8.59 -2.62
CA GLY A 87 4.97 7.77 -2.73
C GLY A 87 6.14 8.31 -1.93
N ASP A 88 6.13 9.61 -1.63
CA ASP A 88 7.14 10.27 -0.81
C ASP A 88 6.72 10.32 0.66
N PRO A 89 7.67 10.16 1.62
CA PRO A 89 7.37 10.37 3.03
C PRO A 89 6.84 11.79 3.29
N PRO A 90 5.89 11.95 4.20
CA PRO A 90 5.36 11.01 5.18
C PRO A 90 4.25 10.07 4.66
N HIS A 91 4.03 9.97 3.35
CA HIS A 91 3.00 9.14 2.72
C HIS A 91 1.59 9.56 3.14
N GLU A 92 1.23 10.80 2.84
CA GLU A 92 -0.09 11.36 3.15
C GLU A 92 -1.19 10.62 2.38
N PRO A 93 -2.34 10.36 3.02
CA PRO A 93 -3.46 9.68 2.38
C PRO A 93 -4.22 10.59 1.41
N HIS A 94 -4.68 10.01 0.31
CA HIS A 94 -5.46 10.69 -0.73
C HIS A 94 -6.50 9.74 -1.33
N GLY A 95 -7.29 10.26 -2.26
CA GLY A 95 -8.34 9.51 -2.96
C GLY A 95 -9.52 9.22 -2.05
N ALA A 96 -10.19 8.09 -2.27
CA ALA A 96 -11.33 7.69 -1.45
C ALA A 96 -10.92 7.48 0.01
N ILE A 97 -11.64 8.13 0.92
CA ILE A 97 -11.37 8.09 2.37
C ILE A 97 -11.53 6.67 2.92
N SER A 98 -12.52 5.94 2.40
CA SER A 98 -12.76 4.55 2.76
C SER A 98 -12.83 3.73 1.48
N SER A 99 -11.78 2.96 1.20
CA SER A 99 -11.67 2.16 -0.01
C SER A 99 -11.94 0.69 0.27
N ALA A 100 -12.95 0.14 -0.40
CA ALA A 100 -13.26 -1.29 -0.32
C ALA A 100 -12.11 -2.15 -0.86
N LEU A 101 -11.43 -1.71 -1.93
CA LEU A 101 -10.28 -2.42 -2.50
C LEU A 101 -9.10 -2.44 -1.53
N SER A 102 -8.86 -1.33 -0.84
CA SER A 102 -7.78 -1.25 0.17
C SER A 102 -8.08 -2.15 1.36
N THR A 103 -9.31 -2.13 1.85
CA THR A 103 -9.73 -2.99 2.96
C THR A 103 -9.64 -4.48 2.56
N ALA A 104 -10.09 -4.83 1.36
CA ALA A 104 -10.00 -6.18 0.84
C ALA A 104 -8.55 -6.66 0.74
N ALA A 105 -7.62 -5.80 0.29
CA ALA A 105 -6.20 -6.13 0.21
C ALA A 105 -5.62 -6.45 1.59
N LEU A 106 -5.95 -5.65 2.61
CA LEU A 106 -5.47 -5.88 3.98
C LEU A 106 -6.06 -7.15 4.59
N LEU A 107 -7.33 -7.43 4.34
CA LEU A 107 -7.95 -8.69 4.75
C LEU A 107 -7.29 -9.90 4.08
N GLU A 108 -6.94 -9.78 2.80
CA GLU A 108 -6.18 -10.82 2.10
C GLU A 108 -4.83 -11.08 2.75
N VAL A 109 -4.10 -10.03 3.11
CA VAL A 109 -2.81 -10.18 3.80
C VAL A 109 -2.98 -10.87 5.15
N GLU A 110 -4.00 -10.52 5.92
CA GLU A 110 -4.31 -11.20 7.20
C GLU A 110 -4.64 -12.68 6.99
N TYR A 111 -5.43 -13.00 5.96
CA TYR A 111 -5.72 -14.38 5.61
C TYR A 111 -4.45 -15.16 5.26
N LEU A 112 -3.58 -14.59 4.43
CA LEU A 112 -2.31 -15.20 4.04
C LEU A 112 -1.38 -15.41 5.23
N LYS A 113 -1.29 -14.43 6.14
CA LYS A 113 -0.51 -14.57 7.36
C LYS A 113 -0.97 -15.77 8.18
N ASN A 114 -2.26 -15.90 8.39
CA ASN A 114 -2.82 -17.02 9.16
C ASN A 114 -2.55 -18.36 8.47
N LYS A 115 -2.75 -18.42 7.16
CA LYS A 115 -2.50 -19.61 6.35
C LYS A 115 -1.05 -20.11 6.49
N TYR A 116 -0.08 -19.21 6.32
CA TYR A 116 1.35 -19.57 6.36
C TYR A 116 1.90 -19.71 7.77
N LYS A 117 1.23 -19.17 8.76
CA LYS A 117 1.58 -19.35 10.17
C LYS A 117 1.28 -20.76 10.66
N GLU A 118 0.27 -21.41 10.10
CA GLU A 118 -0.12 -22.78 10.44
C GLU A 118 0.74 -23.85 9.73
N GLU A 119 1.51 -23.46 8.74
CA GLU A 119 2.47 -24.32 8.06
C GLU A 119 3.84 -24.28 8.77
#